data_ce830974290a2e515e20b985da4e586b
#
_entry.id   ce830974290a2e515e20b985da4e586b
#
_cell.length_a   1.000
_cell.length_b   1.000
_cell.length_c   1.000
_cell.angle_alpha   90.00
_cell.angle_beta   90.00
_cell.angle_gamma   90.00
#
_symmetry.space_group_name_H-M   'P 1'
#
loop_
_entity.id
_entity.type
_entity.pdbx_description
1 polymer ?
#
loop_
_entity_poly.entity_id
_entity_poly.type
_entity_poly.pdbx_seq_one_letter_code
_entity_poly.pdbx_strand_id
1 'polypeptide(L)'
;FLTDEQTPMIWRGPMVTSAIKTFTQKVDWKDLDFIIVDMPPGTGDTQLTFAQEIKVDGAIIVSTPQELALQDVKRGIAMFDKLKVNIIGLIDNMSFFIGDDGKKYSIFGNGGVKKTAEEFNKKFLGEIPINSDVGKYGDQGKPIVESMPEHDISKLYLKLAEQIKSIYL
;
A
#
# COMPACT_ATOMS: atom_id res chain seq x y z
N PHE A 1 1.10 -1.39 -22.01
CA PHE A 1 2.26 -0.63 -21.50
C PHE A 1 2.50 0.56 -22.43
N LEU A 2 2.82 1.74 -21.85
CA LEU A 2 3.04 2.98 -22.61
C LEU A 2 4.48 3.10 -23.14
N THR A 3 5.40 2.23 -22.71
CA THR A 3 6.82 2.24 -23.09
C THR A 3 7.45 0.87 -22.92
N ASP A 4 8.59 0.65 -23.61
CA ASP A 4 9.44 -0.51 -23.38
C ASP A 4 10.14 -0.41 -22.00
N GLU A 5 10.36 -1.56 -21.34
CA GLU A 5 10.94 -1.66 -20.01
C GLU A 5 12.33 -1.00 -19.85
N GLN A 6 13.07 -0.85 -20.95
CA GLN A 6 14.44 -0.31 -20.96
C GLN A 6 14.51 1.19 -21.27
N THR A 7 13.39 1.85 -21.57
CA THR A 7 13.38 3.27 -21.91
C THR A 7 13.22 4.13 -20.65
N PRO A 8 14.23 4.89 -20.22
CA PRO A 8 14.09 5.79 -19.08
C PRO A 8 13.08 6.89 -19.40
N MET A 9 11.92 6.82 -18.76
CA MET A 9 10.89 7.85 -18.90
C MET A 9 11.06 8.91 -17.81
N ILE A 10 11.35 10.13 -18.24
CA ILE A 10 11.33 11.29 -17.33
C ILE A 10 9.88 11.76 -17.21
N TRP A 11 9.16 11.20 -16.26
CA TRP A 11 7.79 11.62 -15.95
C TRP A 11 7.80 12.97 -15.24
N ARG A 12 7.31 13.99 -15.90
CA ARG A 12 7.03 15.28 -15.27
C ARG A 12 5.59 15.27 -14.74
N GLY A 13 5.32 16.04 -13.68
CA GLY A 13 4.00 16.09 -13.02
C GLY A 13 2.80 16.12 -13.98
N PRO A 14 2.77 16.99 -15.02
CA PRO A 14 1.66 17.02 -15.99
C PRO A 14 1.46 15.71 -16.77
N MET A 15 2.54 14.98 -17.05
CA MET A 15 2.44 13.68 -17.77
C MET A 15 1.85 12.61 -16.87
N VAL A 16 2.27 12.55 -15.60
CA VAL A 16 1.69 11.64 -14.60
C VAL A 16 0.20 11.92 -14.44
N THR A 17 -0.18 13.17 -14.27
CA THR A 17 -1.59 13.59 -14.17
C THR A 17 -2.40 13.18 -15.39
N SER A 18 -1.85 13.38 -16.59
CA SER A 18 -2.52 12.97 -17.84
C SER A 18 -2.68 11.46 -17.94
N ALA A 19 -1.67 10.68 -17.56
CA ALA A 19 -1.75 9.22 -17.53
C ALA A 19 -2.81 8.74 -16.54
N ILE A 20 -2.83 9.30 -15.32
CA ILE A 20 -3.81 9.00 -14.30
C ILE A 20 -5.24 9.28 -14.81
N LYS A 21 -5.49 10.45 -15.40
CA LYS A 21 -6.79 10.78 -16.00
C LYS A 21 -7.17 9.81 -17.12
N THR A 22 -6.21 9.38 -17.91
CA THR A 22 -6.47 8.40 -18.97
C THR A 22 -6.89 7.06 -18.39
N PHE A 23 -6.18 6.55 -17.37
CA PHE A 23 -6.50 5.28 -16.74
C PHE A 23 -7.86 5.31 -16.03
N THR A 24 -8.22 6.42 -15.40
CA THR A 24 -9.47 6.49 -14.63
C THR A 24 -10.69 6.87 -15.46
N GLN A 25 -10.51 7.60 -16.57
CA GLN A 25 -11.62 8.16 -17.33
C GLN A 25 -11.79 7.56 -18.74
N LYS A 26 -10.73 6.96 -19.32
CA LYS A 26 -10.74 6.48 -20.71
C LYS A 26 -10.56 4.98 -20.85
N VAL A 27 -10.26 4.27 -19.78
CA VAL A 27 -10.17 2.81 -19.78
C VAL A 27 -11.54 2.24 -19.43
N ASP A 28 -12.01 1.32 -20.24
CA ASP A 28 -13.20 0.53 -19.93
C ASP A 28 -12.82 -0.61 -18.95
N TRP A 29 -12.98 -0.33 -17.67
CA TRP A 29 -12.69 -1.27 -16.59
C TRP A 29 -13.74 -2.37 -16.43
N LYS A 30 -14.86 -2.29 -17.16
CA LYS A 30 -16.01 -3.21 -17.07
C LYS A 30 -16.57 -3.28 -15.63
N ASP A 31 -17.02 -4.46 -15.22
CA ASP A 31 -17.67 -4.72 -13.94
C ASP A 31 -16.63 -5.01 -12.85
N LEU A 32 -15.84 -4.00 -12.45
CA LEU A 32 -14.88 -4.13 -11.35
C LEU A 32 -15.49 -3.66 -10.03
N ASP A 33 -15.30 -4.46 -8.99
CA ASP A 33 -15.66 -4.08 -7.61
C ASP A 33 -14.64 -3.10 -7.03
N PHE A 34 -13.34 -3.27 -7.36
CA PHE A 34 -12.25 -2.46 -6.83
C PHE A 34 -11.21 -2.13 -7.88
N ILE A 35 -10.67 -0.91 -7.80
CA ILE A 35 -9.42 -0.51 -8.47
C ILE A 35 -8.42 -0.17 -7.37
N ILE A 36 -7.32 -0.89 -7.33
CA ILE A 36 -6.22 -0.63 -6.41
C ILE A 36 -5.14 0.16 -7.16
N VAL A 37 -4.78 1.30 -6.60
CA VAL A 37 -3.75 2.17 -7.18
C VAL A 37 -2.53 2.16 -6.28
N ASP A 38 -1.42 1.64 -6.80
CA ASP A 38 -0.12 1.72 -6.14
C ASP A 38 0.47 3.11 -6.38
N MET A 39 0.56 3.90 -5.31
CA MET A 39 1.03 5.28 -5.38
C MET A 39 2.55 5.34 -5.28
N PRO A 40 3.21 6.23 -6.03
CA PRO A 40 4.64 6.47 -5.82
C PRO A 40 4.91 6.93 -4.38
N PRO A 41 6.12 6.72 -3.85
CA PRO A 41 6.45 7.07 -2.46
C PRO A 41 6.46 8.59 -2.24
N GLY A 42 6.20 8.98 -0.99
CA GLY A 42 6.26 10.37 -0.52
C GLY A 42 4.92 11.09 -0.49
N THR A 43 4.96 12.39 -0.26
CA THR A 43 3.80 13.30 -0.14
C THR A 43 3.91 14.47 -1.11
N GLY A 44 4.51 14.25 -2.27
CA GLY A 44 4.77 15.27 -3.28
C GLY A 44 3.57 15.62 -4.15
N ASP A 45 3.81 16.47 -5.14
CA ASP A 45 2.78 17.01 -6.04
C ASP A 45 1.98 15.93 -6.78
N THR A 46 2.61 14.78 -7.07
CA THR A 46 1.96 13.67 -7.78
C THR A 46 0.82 13.06 -6.94
N GLN A 47 1.08 12.79 -5.66
CA GLN A 47 0.07 12.25 -4.73
C GLN A 47 -1.05 13.25 -4.48
N LEU A 48 -0.69 14.53 -4.29
CA LEU A 48 -1.66 15.61 -4.14
C LEU A 48 -2.56 15.72 -5.37
N THR A 49 -1.95 15.76 -6.56
CA THR A 49 -2.69 15.86 -7.82
C THR A 49 -3.61 14.65 -8.02
N PHE A 50 -3.09 13.43 -7.74
CA PHE A 50 -3.90 12.21 -7.83
C PHE A 50 -5.15 12.32 -6.96
N ALA A 51 -4.97 12.60 -5.67
CA ALA A 51 -6.08 12.64 -4.71
C ALA A 51 -7.06 13.83 -4.94
N GLN A 52 -6.63 14.87 -5.65
CA GLN A 52 -7.49 15.99 -6.04
C GLN A 52 -8.28 15.73 -7.31
N GLU A 53 -7.68 15.05 -8.27
CA GLU A 53 -8.26 14.83 -9.61
C GLU A 53 -9.15 13.59 -9.67
N ILE A 54 -8.99 12.65 -8.74
CA ILE A 54 -9.73 11.40 -8.70
C ILE A 54 -10.48 11.29 -7.39
N LYS A 55 -11.76 10.95 -7.49
CA LYS A 55 -12.53 10.59 -6.31
C LYS A 55 -12.03 9.26 -5.78
N VAL A 56 -11.17 9.32 -4.76
CA VAL A 56 -10.64 8.15 -4.06
C VAL A 56 -11.58 7.81 -2.91
N ASP A 57 -12.07 6.59 -2.85
CA ASP A 57 -12.99 6.14 -1.80
C ASP A 57 -12.26 5.90 -0.48
N GLY A 58 -10.98 5.54 -0.54
CA GLY A 58 -10.16 5.39 0.65
C GLY A 58 -8.69 5.15 0.35
N ALA A 59 -7.85 5.40 1.34
CA ALA A 59 -6.42 5.18 1.29
C ALA A 59 -5.98 4.16 2.36
N ILE A 60 -5.02 3.32 2.01
CA ILE A 60 -4.33 2.43 2.93
C ILE A 60 -2.88 2.91 3.01
N ILE A 61 -2.40 3.12 4.22
CA ILE A 61 -1.01 3.52 4.42
C ILE A 61 -0.21 2.30 4.83
N VAL A 62 0.81 1.98 4.04
CA VAL A 62 1.72 0.86 4.27
C VAL A 62 3.08 1.41 4.66
N SER A 63 3.63 0.95 5.77
CA SER A 63 4.93 1.39 6.25
C SER A 63 5.67 0.28 6.98
N THR A 64 6.97 0.46 7.13
CA THR A 64 7.78 -0.29 8.09
C THR A 64 7.78 0.41 9.45
N PRO A 65 8.12 -0.28 10.55
CA PRO A 65 8.08 0.31 11.90
C PRO A 65 9.25 1.26 12.23
N GLN A 66 10.12 1.55 11.27
CA GLN A 66 11.27 2.46 11.45
C GLN A 66 10.80 3.90 11.68
N GLU A 67 11.42 4.60 12.61
CA GLU A 67 11.08 5.99 12.95
C GLU A 67 11.13 6.93 11.74
N LEU A 68 12.10 6.77 10.85
CA LEU A 68 12.21 7.57 9.64
C LEU A 68 11.00 7.35 8.70
N ALA A 69 10.57 6.11 8.51
CA ALA A 69 9.40 5.79 7.71
C ALA A 69 8.11 6.33 8.36
N LEU A 70 8.02 6.28 9.69
CA LEU A 70 6.88 6.80 10.44
C LEU A 70 6.70 8.32 10.30
N GLN A 71 7.78 9.07 10.09
CA GLN A 71 7.67 10.50 9.79
C GLN A 71 6.95 10.76 8.46
N ASP A 72 7.23 9.94 7.44
CA ASP A 72 6.51 10.03 6.15
C ASP A 72 5.06 9.57 6.28
N VAL A 73 4.79 8.55 7.09
CA VAL A 73 3.41 8.15 7.45
C VAL A 73 2.62 9.31 8.03
N LYS A 74 3.19 10.03 9.02
CA LYS A 74 2.53 11.19 9.66
C LYS A 74 2.22 12.29 8.65
N ARG A 75 3.14 12.55 7.72
CA ARG A 75 2.92 13.52 6.61
C ARG A 75 1.82 13.02 5.67
N GLY A 76 1.80 11.73 5.33
CA GLY A 76 0.77 11.10 4.50
C GLY A 76 -0.61 11.19 5.13
N ILE A 77 -0.73 10.91 6.43
CA ILE A 77 -1.98 11.07 7.18
C ILE A 77 -2.48 12.52 7.09
N ALA A 78 -1.62 13.48 7.42
CA ALA A 78 -1.97 14.90 7.38
C ALA A 78 -2.41 15.36 5.97
N MET A 79 -1.76 14.83 4.91
CA MET A 79 -2.14 15.10 3.53
C MET A 79 -3.54 14.57 3.21
N PHE A 80 -3.83 13.30 3.49
CA PHE A 80 -5.13 12.69 3.22
C PHE A 80 -6.24 13.32 4.04
N ASP A 81 -5.98 13.65 5.31
CA ASP A 81 -6.95 14.37 6.16
C ASP A 81 -7.27 15.77 5.58
N LYS A 82 -6.27 16.51 5.10
CA LYS A 82 -6.46 17.81 4.43
C LYS A 82 -7.27 17.68 3.15
N LEU A 83 -7.08 16.61 2.40
CA LEU A 83 -7.82 16.32 1.17
C LEU A 83 -9.19 15.67 1.41
N LYS A 84 -9.52 15.39 2.67
CA LYS A 84 -10.75 14.69 3.07
C LYS A 84 -10.89 13.29 2.44
N VAL A 85 -9.77 12.63 2.18
CA VAL A 85 -9.74 11.24 1.76
C VAL A 85 -9.77 10.35 3.01
N ASN A 86 -10.70 9.42 3.04
CA ASN A 86 -10.82 8.48 4.15
C ASN A 86 -9.57 7.58 4.24
N ILE A 87 -8.94 7.50 5.40
CA ILE A 87 -7.86 6.55 5.65
C ILE A 87 -8.49 5.28 6.25
N ILE A 88 -8.53 4.22 5.43
CA ILE A 88 -9.09 2.91 5.80
C ILE A 88 -8.31 2.31 6.98
N GLY A 89 -6.99 2.48 6.95
CA GLY A 89 -6.12 2.09 8.04
C GLY A 89 -4.65 2.00 7.64
N LEU A 90 -3.84 1.57 8.60
CA LEU A 90 -2.39 1.41 8.47
C LEU A 90 -2.01 -0.06 8.52
N ILE A 91 -1.01 -0.45 7.72
CA ILE A 91 -0.41 -1.78 7.68
C ILE A 91 1.07 -1.67 8.06
N ASP A 92 1.51 -2.48 9.02
CA ASP A 92 2.91 -2.63 9.40
C ASP A 92 3.56 -3.71 8.52
N ASN A 93 4.27 -3.28 7.49
CA ASN A 93 4.95 -4.17 6.55
C ASN A 93 6.39 -4.44 6.98
N MET A 94 6.87 -5.64 6.73
CA MET A 94 8.18 -6.11 7.20
C MET A 94 8.34 -5.96 8.73
N SER A 95 7.25 -6.15 9.46
CA SER A 95 7.14 -5.89 10.90
C SER A 95 8.09 -6.75 11.74
N PHE A 96 8.31 -8.01 11.33
CA PHE A 96 9.22 -8.93 11.97
C PHE A 96 9.67 -10.03 11.00
N PHE A 97 10.70 -10.73 11.37
CA PHE A 97 11.18 -11.95 10.73
C PHE A 97 11.05 -13.13 11.72
N ILE A 98 10.71 -14.31 11.23
CA ILE A 98 10.73 -15.53 12.03
C ILE A 98 12.01 -16.29 11.66
N GLY A 99 12.93 -16.41 12.64
CA GLY A 99 14.18 -17.15 12.46
C GLY A 99 13.95 -18.67 12.44
N ASP A 100 15.00 -19.42 12.07
CA ASP A 100 14.98 -20.89 12.07
C ASP A 100 14.76 -21.49 13.45
N ASP A 101 15.03 -20.70 14.51
CA ASP A 101 14.74 -21.04 15.90
C ASP A 101 13.27 -20.80 16.32
N GLY A 102 12.42 -20.39 15.39
CA GLY A 102 11.02 -20.07 15.60
C GLY A 102 10.76 -18.76 16.34
N LYS A 103 11.79 -17.95 16.63
CA LYS A 103 11.62 -16.66 17.32
C LYS A 103 11.35 -15.54 16.37
N LYS A 104 10.62 -14.53 16.86
CA LYS A 104 10.38 -13.28 16.15
C LYS A 104 11.54 -12.29 16.37
N TYR A 105 12.03 -11.74 15.28
CA TYR A 105 13.06 -10.72 15.25
C TYR A 105 12.51 -9.44 14.62
N SER A 106 12.38 -8.38 15.39
CA SER A 106 11.90 -7.07 14.92
C SER A 106 13.06 -6.25 14.39
N ILE A 107 13.48 -6.57 13.16
CA ILE A 107 14.70 -6.02 12.53
C ILE A 107 14.59 -4.49 12.36
N PHE A 108 13.41 -4.00 12.03
CA PHE A 108 13.13 -2.58 11.75
C PHE A 108 12.46 -1.83 12.90
N GLY A 109 12.35 -2.43 14.08
CA GLY A 109 11.62 -1.90 15.21
C GLY A 109 10.34 -2.68 15.51
N ASN A 110 9.60 -2.29 16.53
CA ASN A 110 8.43 -3.01 16.99
C ASN A 110 7.26 -2.06 17.27
N GLY A 111 6.12 -2.31 16.65
CA GLY A 111 4.84 -1.67 16.97
C GLY A 111 4.76 -0.17 16.62
N GLY A 112 5.73 0.39 15.90
CA GLY A 112 5.75 1.82 15.55
C GLY A 112 4.55 2.24 14.72
N VAL A 113 4.16 1.44 13.73
CA VAL A 113 3.00 1.73 12.87
C VAL A 113 1.69 1.65 13.66
N LYS A 114 1.54 0.64 14.53
CA LYS A 114 0.37 0.51 15.39
C LYS A 114 0.22 1.70 16.32
N LYS A 115 1.31 2.11 16.98
CA LYS A 115 1.34 3.28 17.87
C LYS A 115 0.98 4.56 17.10
N THR A 116 1.50 4.72 15.88
CA THR A 116 1.14 5.86 15.01
C THR A 116 -0.32 5.83 14.63
N ALA A 117 -0.90 4.67 14.31
CA ALA A 117 -2.33 4.55 14.05
C ALA A 117 -3.17 5.00 15.25
N GLU A 118 -2.81 4.57 16.45
CA GLU A 118 -3.46 4.98 17.70
C GLU A 118 -3.34 6.50 17.94
N GLU A 119 -2.13 7.06 17.76
CA GLU A 119 -1.83 8.51 17.92
C GLU A 119 -2.73 9.38 17.03
N PHE A 120 -2.99 8.93 15.80
CA PHE A 120 -3.80 9.66 14.82
C PHE A 120 -5.27 9.19 14.75
N ASN A 121 -5.70 8.35 15.69
CA ASN A 121 -7.05 7.76 15.70
C ASN A 121 -7.43 7.11 14.37
N LYS A 122 -6.49 6.35 13.79
CA LYS A 122 -6.70 5.57 12.56
C LYS A 122 -6.71 4.08 12.88
N LYS A 123 -7.37 3.29 12.05
CA LYS A 123 -7.44 1.84 12.21
C LYS A 123 -6.06 1.20 11.93
N PHE A 124 -5.61 0.30 12.79
CA PHE A 124 -4.49 -0.60 12.51
C PHE A 124 -5.05 -1.88 11.88
N LEU A 125 -4.68 -2.16 10.64
CA LEU A 125 -5.22 -3.28 9.86
C LEU A 125 -4.48 -4.59 10.14
N GLY A 126 -3.17 -4.52 10.40
CA GLY A 126 -2.38 -5.71 10.72
C GLY A 126 -0.90 -5.57 10.42
N GLU A 127 -0.20 -6.67 10.65
CA GLU A 127 1.24 -6.82 10.45
C GLU A 127 1.50 -7.84 9.33
N ILE A 128 2.48 -7.55 8.48
CA ILE A 128 2.99 -8.47 7.46
C ILE A 128 4.46 -8.72 7.79
N PRO A 129 4.87 -9.95 8.10
CA PRO A 129 6.26 -10.27 8.39
C PRO A 129 7.13 -10.28 7.13
N ILE A 130 8.43 -10.21 7.32
CA ILE A 130 9.41 -10.46 6.26
C ILE A 130 9.34 -11.95 5.90
N ASN A 131 9.20 -12.23 4.61
CA ASN A 131 9.21 -13.59 4.10
C ASN A 131 9.80 -13.62 2.68
N SER A 132 10.76 -14.52 2.44
CA SER A 132 11.47 -14.65 1.17
C SER A 132 10.56 -15.05 0.01
N ASP A 133 9.52 -15.81 0.28
CA ASP A 133 8.60 -16.27 -0.78
C ASP A 133 7.80 -15.11 -1.37
N VAL A 134 7.49 -14.07 -0.60
CA VAL A 134 6.84 -12.85 -1.11
C VAL A 134 7.68 -12.21 -2.21
N GLY A 135 8.99 -12.03 -1.95
CA GLY A 135 9.92 -11.49 -2.96
C GLY A 135 10.06 -12.44 -4.15
N LYS A 136 10.36 -13.71 -3.88
CA LYS A 136 10.56 -14.74 -4.91
C LYS A 136 9.40 -14.85 -5.90
N TYR A 137 8.17 -14.88 -5.41
CA TYR A 137 6.99 -14.96 -6.27
C TYR A 137 6.65 -13.61 -6.89
N GLY A 138 6.87 -12.50 -6.17
CA GLY A 138 6.72 -11.15 -6.69
C GLY A 138 7.60 -10.88 -7.90
N ASP A 139 8.88 -11.25 -7.85
CA ASP A 139 9.84 -11.12 -8.96
C ASP A 139 9.43 -11.93 -10.21
N GLN A 140 8.64 -12.97 -10.03
CA GLN A 140 8.09 -13.78 -11.13
C GLN A 140 6.76 -13.25 -11.68
N GLY A 141 6.23 -12.15 -11.11
CA GLY A 141 4.90 -11.65 -11.44
C GLY A 141 3.76 -12.58 -11.01
N LYS A 142 4.01 -13.46 -10.03
CA LYS A 142 3.04 -14.43 -9.50
C LYS A 142 2.78 -14.12 -8.02
N PRO A 143 1.68 -13.45 -7.68
CA PRO A 143 1.38 -13.13 -6.29
C PRO A 143 1.36 -14.38 -5.40
N ILE A 144 1.93 -14.29 -4.19
CA ILE A 144 2.00 -15.41 -3.26
C ILE A 144 0.60 -15.95 -2.91
N VAL A 145 -0.41 -15.08 -2.86
CA VAL A 145 -1.81 -15.48 -2.58
C VAL A 145 -2.39 -16.40 -3.64
N GLU A 146 -1.94 -16.30 -4.89
CA GLU A 146 -2.34 -17.16 -5.99
C GLU A 146 -1.47 -18.42 -6.04
N SER A 147 -0.15 -18.25 -5.88
CA SER A 147 0.83 -19.32 -6.02
C SER A 147 0.84 -20.30 -4.84
N MET A 148 0.56 -19.78 -3.63
CA MET A 148 0.59 -20.54 -2.37
C MET A 148 -0.58 -20.12 -1.46
N PRO A 149 -1.83 -20.43 -1.82
CA PRO A 149 -3.02 -19.95 -1.09
C PRO A 149 -3.06 -20.36 0.39
N GLU A 150 -2.51 -21.55 0.72
CA GLU A 150 -2.47 -22.07 2.10
C GLU A 150 -1.30 -21.50 2.93
N HIS A 151 -0.39 -20.75 2.33
CA HIS A 151 0.73 -20.15 3.05
C HIS A 151 0.23 -19.12 4.07
N ASP A 152 0.88 -19.04 5.24
CA ASP A 152 0.45 -18.12 6.31
C ASP A 152 0.43 -16.65 5.87
N ILE A 153 1.37 -16.23 5.03
CA ILE A 153 1.39 -14.88 4.46
C ILE A 153 0.17 -14.66 3.54
N SER A 154 -0.19 -15.64 2.73
CA SER A 154 -1.39 -15.56 1.87
C SER A 154 -2.65 -15.38 2.71
N LYS A 155 -2.78 -16.11 3.81
CA LYS A 155 -3.90 -15.96 4.75
C LYS A 155 -3.93 -14.57 5.40
N LEU A 156 -2.76 -13.96 5.68
CA LEU A 156 -2.70 -12.58 6.18
C LEU A 156 -3.21 -11.58 5.12
N TYR A 157 -2.76 -11.69 3.87
CA TYR A 157 -3.25 -10.84 2.78
C TYR A 157 -4.75 -11.01 2.55
N LEU A 158 -5.27 -12.25 2.55
CA LEU A 158 -6.70 -12.52 2.41
C LEU A 158 -7.51 -11.91 3.56
N LYS A 159 -7.01 -12.03 4.79
CA LYS A 159 -7.65 -11.39 5.95
C LYS A 159 -7.69 -9.87 5.82
N LEU A 160 -6.63 -9.24 5.32
CA LEU A 160 -6.61 -7.80 5.06
C LEU A 160 -7.62 -7.43 3.95
N ALA A 161 -7.68 -8.20 2.88
CA ALA A 161 -8.63 -8.01 1.79
C ALA A 161 -10.08 -8.10 2.28
N GLU A 162 -10.42 -9.10 3.10
CA GLU A 162 -11.75 -9.25 3.70
C GLU A 162 -12.13 -8.06 4.61
N GLN A 163 -11.18 -7.56 5.39
CA GLN A 163 -11.41 -6.35 6.20
C GLN A 163 -11.74 -5.12 5.36
N ILE A 164 -11.07 -4.97 4.20
CA ILE A 164 -11.29 -3.85 3.29
C ILE A 164 -12.63 -4.02 2.57
N LYS A 165 -12.89 -5.24 2.07
CA LYS A 165 -14.13 -5.59 1.39
C LYS A 165 -15.34 -5.30 2.27
N SER A 166 -15.32 -5.66 3.54
CA SER A 166 -16.42 -5.46 4.49
C SER A 166 -16.75 -3.97 4.77
N ILE A 167 -15.93 -3.02 4.31
CA ILE A 167 -16.20 -1.58 4.43
C ILE A 167 -17.07 -1.07 3.27
N TYR A 168 -16.94 -1.71 2.09
CA TYR A 168 -17.51 -1.19 0.84
C TYR A 168 -18.56 -2.11 0.19
N LEU A 169 -18.56 -3.38 0.54
CA LEU A 169 -19.47 -4.42 0.04
C LEU A 169 -20.18 -5.15 1.19
#